data_18d66537c436a971c2c6ea1e304e08f9
#
_entry.id   18d66537c436a971c2c6ea1e304e08f9
#
_cell.length_a   1.000
_cell.length_b   1.000
_cell.length_c   1.000
_cell.angle_alpha   90.00
_cell.angle_beta   90.00
_cell.angle_gamma   90.00
#
_symmetry.space_group_name_H-M   'P 1'
#
loop_
_entity.id
_entity.type
_entity.pdbx_description
1 polymer ?
#
loop_
_entity_poly.entity_id
_entity_poly.type
_entity_poly.pdbx_seq_one_letter_code
_entity_poly.pdbx_strand_id
1 'polypeptide(L)'
;MLMTDKPIVALSCDLDEDLRIRLRQDYVEPFAEAGAVVVIVPPFTSADDLEEWLRAVGASGVVFSGGPDMHPSYFGEEPHPAIGRISLQRDVYELALYEAAGRLHLPVAAICRGLQLVNVACGGTLVQDMPSQLGGAFAVHDQTFSGDKPAHPVTLEPDSAVARLFGTEHLSANSFHHQCVKELGQGLRLAGVSSDGVVEALESFDGRVVAVQFHPERMTKTYPEMHRFFTRWVAGLREKRLR
;
A
#
# COMPACT_ATOMS: atom_id res chain seq x y z
N MET A 1 -26.18 -20.32 -4.63
CA MET A 1 -24.95 -19.85 -3.97
C MET A 1 -25.26 -18.51 -3.37
N LEU A 2 -25.34 -18.38 -2.06
CA LEU A 2 -25.57 -17.10 -1.38
C LEU A 2 -24.33 -16.23 -1.62
N MET A 3 -24.43 -15.29 -2.57
CA MET A 3 -23.41 -14.25 -2.70
C MET A 3 -23.49 -13.38 -1.44
N THR A 4 -22.38 -13.26 -0.74
CA THR A 4 -22.34 -12.37 0.42
C THR A 4 -22.48 -10.92 -0.07
N ASP A 5 -23.26 -10.08 0.61
CA ASP A 5 -23.34 -8.64 0.33
C ASP A 5 -22.03 -7.89 0.74
N LYS A 6 -21.11 -8.63 1.34
CA LYS A 6 -19.81 -8.06 1.77
C LYS A 6 -18.87 -7.92 0.59
N PRO A 7 -18.14 -6.79 0.48
CA PRO A 7 -17.10 -6.67 -0.53
C PRO A 7 -15.97 -7.65 -0.26
N ILE A 8 -15.35 -8.16 -1.33
CA ILE A 8 -14.21 -9.06 -1.27
C ILE A 8 -12.95 -8.24 -1.52
N VAL A 9 -12.06 -8.24 -0.56
CA VAL A 9 -10.75 -7.57 -0.61
C VAL A 9 -9.68 -8.60 -0.91
N ALA A 10 -9.04 -8.48 -2.07
CA ALA A 10 -7.90 -9.30 -2.47
C ALA A 10 -6.61 -8.68 -1.92
N LEU A 11 -5.95 -9.36 -0.99
CA LEU A 11 -4.80 -8.84 -0.25
C LEU A 11 -3.52 -9.55 -0.68
N SER A 12 -2.50 -8.78 -1.11
CA SER A 12 -1.19 -9.32 -1.44
C SER A 12 -0.44 -9.81 -0.21
N CYS A 13 0.51 -10.71 -0.41
CA CYS A 13 1.28 -11.33 0.66
C CYS A 13 2.77 -11.32 0.36
N ASP A 14 3.59 -11.49 1.40
CA ASP A 14 5.02 -11.74 1.26
C ASP A 14 5.28 -13.24 1.01
N LEU A 15 6.43 -13.51 0.39
CA LEU A 15 6.95 -14.85 0.19
C LEU A 15 8.29 -14.97 0.93
N ASP A 16 8.43 -16.01 1.75
CA ASP A 16 9.73 -16.29 2.35
C ASP A 16 10.67 -17.03 1.36
N GLU A 17 11.87 -17.35 1.80
CA GLU A 17 12.88 -18.02 0.97
C GLU A 17 12.45 -19.42 0.49
N ASP A 18 11.55 -20.05 1.24
CA ASP A 18 10.94 -21.36 0.89
C ASP A 18 9.65 -21.20 0.07
N LEU A 19 9.31 -19.99 -0.41
CA LEU A 19 8.09 -19.64 -1.13
C LEU A 19 6.79 -19.84 -0.31
N ARG A 20 6.90 -19.84 1.01
CA ARG A 20 5.72 -19.87 1.88
C ARG A 20 5.08 -18.49 1.94
N ILE A 21 3.77 -18.46 1.84
CA ILE A 21 2.98 -17.24 2.03
C ILE A 21 3.13 -16.75 3.47
N ARG A 22 3.52 -15.49 3.62
CA ARG A 22 3.63 -14.81 4.91
C ARG A 22 2.84 -13.50 4.86
N LEU A 23 2.02 -13.29 5.86
CA LEU A 23 1.26 -12.06 6.02
C LEU A 23 1.02 -11.82 7.51
N ARG A 24 1.22 -10.59 7.96
CA ARG A 24 0.86 -10.21 9.33
C ARG A 24 -0.65 -10.07 9.43
N GLN A 25 -1.20 -10.54 10.55
CA GLN A 25 -2.63 -10.47 10.83
C GLN A 25 -3.16 -9.02 10.85
N ASP A 26 -2.32 -8.06 11.24
CA ASP A 26 -2.63 -6.63 11.25
C ASP A 26 -3.15 -6.12 9.88
N TYR A 27 -2.73 -6.72 8.77
CA TYR A 27 -3.27 -6.37 7.43
C TYR A 27 -4.66 -6.94 7.16
N VAL A 28 -5.05 -8.01 7.84
CA VAL A 28 -6.33 -8.70 7.63
C VAL A 28 -7.43 -8.11 8.50
N GLU A 29 -7.13 -7.94 9.81
CA GLU A 29 -8.10 -7.54 10.82
C GLU A 29 -8.88 -6.26 10.48
N PRO A 30 -8.23 -5.13 10.09
CA PRO A 30 -8.95 -3.87 9.88
C PRO A 30 -9.95 -3.93 8.73
N PHE A 31 -9.64 -4.65 7.65
CA PHE A 31 -10.58 -4.84 6.54
C PHE A 31 -11.74 -5.76 6.92
N ALA A 32 -11.46 -6.82 7.69
CA ALA A 32 -12.49 -7.73 8.18
C ALA A 32 -13.43 -7.02 9.18
N GLU A 33 -12.88 -6.21 10.10
CA GLU A 33 -13.65 -5.37 11.04
C GLU A 33 -14.48 -4.32 10.31
N ALA A 34 -13.99 -3.77 9.19
CA ALA A 34 -14.74 -2.88 8.30
C ALA A 34 -15.85 -3.61 7.52
N GLY A 35 -15.94 -4.94 7.66
CA GLY A 35 -16.99 -5.76 7.09
C GLY A 35 -16.72 -6.30 5.70
N ALA A 36 -15.47 -6.38 5.27
CA ALA A 36 -15.06 -7.09 4.06
C ALA A 36 -14.85 -8.60 4.32
N VAL A 37 -14.87 -9.38 3.25
CA VAL A 37 -14.25 -10.70 3.20
C VAL A 37 -12.85 -10.54 2.65
N VAL A 38 -11.84 -10.92 3.42
CA VAL A 38 -10.44 -10.83 2.97
C VAL A 38 -10.01 -12.16 2.38
N VAL A 39 -9.45 -12.12 1.17
CA VAL A 39 -8.85 -13.27 0.49
C VAL A 39 -7.41 -12.97 0.15
N ILE A 40 -6.52 -13.92 0.40
CA ILE A 40 -5.09 -13.77 0.10
C ILE A 40 -4.87 -14.14 -1.36
N VAL A 41 -4.21 -13.26 -2.11
CA VAL A 41 -3.90 -13.47 -3.52
C VAL A 41 -2.83 -14.55 -3.66
N PRO A 42 -3.07 -15.62 -4.43
CA PRO A 42 -2.00 -16.56 -4.78
C PRO A 42 -0.95 -15.86 -5.66
N PRO A 43 0.34 -16.19 -5.48
CA PRO A 43 1.43 -15.50 -6.16
C PRO A 43 1.60 -15.99 -7.62
N PHE A 44 0.57 -15.86 -8.45
CA PHE A 44 0.66 -16.06 -9.89
C PHE A 44 1.49 -14.93 -10.52
N THR A 45 2.30 -15.26 -11.50
CA THR A 45 3.21 -14.30 -12.16
C THR A 45 2.64 -13.72 -13.46
N SER A 46 1.49 -14.18 -13.90
CA SER A 46 0.79 -13.72 -15.09
C SER A 46 -0.37 -12.79 -14.71
N ALA A 47 -0.45 -11.64 -15.34
CA ALA A 47 -1.58 -10.72 -15.18
C ALA A 47 -2.91 -11.34 -15.66
N ASP A 48 -2.87 -12.21 -16.67
CA ASP A 48 -4.07 -12.90 -17.19
C ASP A 48 -4.62 -13.87 -16.15
N ASP A 49 -3.76 -14.70 -15.53
CA ASP A 49 -4.16 -15.64 -14.48
C ASP A 49 -4.71 -14.89 -13.24
N LEU A 50 -4.09 -13.77 -12.88
CA LEU A 50 -4.54 -12.93 -11.78
C LEU A 50 -5.86 -12.22 -12.10
N GLU A 51 -6.07 -11.77 -13.32
CA GLU A 51 -7.33 -11.20 -13.77
C GLU A 51 -8.45 -12.24 -13.69
N GLU A 52 -8.21 -13.46 -14.20
CA GLU A 52 -9.17 -14.56 -14.12
C GLU A 52 -9.49 -14.91 -12.65
N TRP A 53 -8.47 -15.00 -11.80
CA TRP A 53 -8.66 -15.27 -10.38
C TRP A 53 -9.45 -14.17 -9.67
N LEU A 54 -9.12 -12.88 -9.91
CA LEU A 54 -9.85 -11.74 -9.33
C LEU A 54 -11.34 -11.74 -9.74
N ARG A 55 -11.63 -12.08 -11.01
CA ARG A 55 -13.01 -12.25 -11.50
C ARG A 55 -13.70 -13.43 -10.82
N ALA A 56 -13.03 -14.58 -10.73
CA ALA A 56 -13.60 -15.81 -10.17
C ALA A 56 -13.96 -15.65 -8.68
N VAL A 57 -13.13 -14.96 -7.90
CA VAL A 57 -13.44 -14.69 -6.49
C VAL A 57 -14.41 -13.53 -6.31
N GLY A 58 -14.71 -12.76 -7.36
CA GLY A 58 -15.56 -11.57 -7.29
C GLY A 58 -14.92 -10.42 -6.49
N ALA A 59 -13.61 -10.20 -6.67
CA ALA A 59 -12.87 -9.16 -5.97
C ALA A 59 -13.51 -7.77 -6.16
N SER A 60 -13.66 -7.03 -5.08
CA SER A 60 -14.22 -5.67 -5.08
C SER A 60 -13.12 -4.60 -5.00
N GLY A 61 -11.93 -4.98 -4.58
CA GLY A 61 -10.74 -4.13 -4.50
C GLY A 61 -9.50 -4.95 -4.17
N VAL A 62 -8.33 -4.38 -4.42
CA VAL A 62 -7.03 -5.00 -4.20
C VAL A 62 -6.24 -4.19 -3.17
N VAL A 63 -5.53 -4.88 -2.28
CA VAL A 63 -4.66 -4.27 -1.27
C VAL A 63 -3.24 -4.80 -1.44
N PHE A 64 -2.27 -3.89 -1.55
CA PHE A 64 -0.85 -4.21 -1.52
C PHE A 64 -0.30 -3.97 -0.12
N SER A 65 0.21 -5.03 0.50
CA SER A 65 0.76 -4.99 1.85
C SER A 65 2.20 -4.48 1.88
N GLY A 66 2.67 -4.07 3.06
CA GLY A 66 4.08 -3.77 3.32
C GLY A 66 4.98 -4.99 3.20
N GLY A 67 6.28 -4.78 3.23
CA GLY A 67 7.25 -5.88 3.09
C GLY A 67 8.67 -5.41 2.78
N PRO A 68 9.50 -6.30 2.19
CA PRO A 68 10.88 -6.02 1.86
C PRO A 68 11.02 -5.00 0.72
N ASP A 69 12.24 -4.58 0.43
CA ASP A 69 12.55 -3.64 -0.63
C ASP A 69 12.18 -4.18 -2.02
N MET A 70 11.82 -3.28 -2.92
CA MET A 70 11.70 -3.61 -4.34
C MET A 70 13.08 -3.67 -5.01
N HIS A 71 13.23 -4.59 -5.98
CA HIS A 71 14.47 -4.67 -6.74
C HIS A 71 14.66 -3.43 -7.64
N PRO A 72 15.80 -2.72 -7.56
CA PRO A 72 16.01 -1.43 -8.24
C PRO A 72 15.95 -1.50 -9.77
N SER A 73 16.16 -2.66 -10.37
CA SER A 73 16.01 -2.82 -11.83
C SER A 73 14.63 -2.46 -12.35
N TYR A 74 13.58 -2.52 -11.52
CA TYR A 74 12.22 -2.13 -11.91
C TYR A 74 12.04 -0.61 -12.07
N PHE A 75 12.98 0.18 -11.54
CA PHE A 75 13.01 1.64 -11.74
C PHE A 75 14.35 2.12 -12.32
N GLY A 76 15.08 1.20 -13.02
CA GLY A 76 16.24 1.53 -13.85
C GLY A 76 17.52 1.87 -13.09
N GLU A 77 17.65 1.44 -11.84
CA GLU A 77 18.83 1.68 -11.01
C GLU A 77 19.55 0.37 -10.65
N GLU A 78 20.85 0.47 -10.34
CA GLU A 78 21.64 -0.60 -9.73
C GLU A 78 21.38 -0.67 -8.23
N PRO A 79 21.50 -1.86 -7.57
CA PRO A 79 21.30 -2.00 -6.14
C PRO A 79 22.28 -1.14 -5.33
N HIS A 80 21.74 -0.32 -4.43
CA HIS A 80 22.53 0.44 -3.46
C HIS A 80 23.11 -0.49 -2.38
N PRO A 81 24.36 -0.26 -1.84
CA PRO A 81 24.96 -1.11 -0.83
C PRO A 81 24.14 -1.28 0.46
N ALA A 82 23.27 -0.32 0.80
CA ALA A 82 22.38 -0.37 1.95
C ALA A 82 20.99 -0.94 1.65
N ILE A 83 20.76 -1.52 0.46
CA ILE A 83 19.48 -2.15 0.13
C ILE A 83 19.20 -3.31 1.09
N GLY A 84 17.95 -3.42 1.52
CA GLY A 84 17.52 -4.48 2.42
C GLY A 84 17.21 -5.80 1.69
N ARG A 85 16.41 -6.65 2.33
CA ARG A 85 15.93 -7.89 1.72
C ARG A 85 15.05 -7.58 0.51
N ILE A 86 15.27 -8.32 -0.58
CA ILE A 86 14.47 -8.26 -1.82
C ILE A 86 13.78 -9.61 -2.02
N SER A 87 12.59 -9.59 -2.61
CA SER A 87 11.87 -10.77 -3.07
C SER A 87 11.44 -10.59 -4.52
N LEU A 88 12.28 -11.05 -5.47
CA LEU A 88 12.00 -10.93 -6.92
C LEU A 88 10.68 -11.59 -7.32
N GLN A 89 10.33 -12.73 -6.72
CA GLN A 89 9.07 -13.41 -7.00
C GLN A 89 7.87 -12.55 -6.54
N ARG A 90 8.01 -11.88 -5.40
CA ARG A 90 6.99 -10.95 -4.93
C ARG A 90 6.87 -9.74 -5.85
N ASP A 91 7.98 -9.17 -6.31
CA ASP A 91 7.98 -8.06 -7.26
C ASP A 91 7.22 -8.43 -8.53
N VAL A 92 7.55 -9.60 -9.13
CA VAL A 92 6.90 -10.08 -10.37
C VAL A 92 5.39 -10.23 -10.17
N TYR A 93 4.95 -10.96 -9.14
CA TYR A 93 3.53 -11.24 -9.00
C TYR A 93 2.73 -10.00 -8.60
N GLU A 94 3.27 -9.10 -7.77
CA GLU A 94 2.53 -7.89 -7.37
C GLU A 94 2.46 -6.86 -8.50
N LEU A 95 3.47 -6.74 -9.37
CA LEU A 95 3.39 -5.94 -10.59
C LEU A 95 2.31 -6.49 -11.53
N ALA A 96 2.26 -7.81 -11.72
CA ALA A 96 1.21 -8.47 -12.51
C ALA A 96 -0.19 -8.28 -11.87
N LEU A 97 -0.28 -8.32 -10.53
CA LEU A 97 -1.52 -8.07 -9.81
C LEU A 97 -2.00 -6.61 -9.98
N TYR A 98 -1.07 -5.64 -9.95
CA TYR A 98 -1.41 -4.24 -10.19
C TYR A 98 -1.95 -4.02 -11.61
N GLU A 99 -1.33 -4.65 -12.60
CA GLU A 99 -1.81 -4.64 -13.99
C GLU A 99 -3.21 -5.26 -14.11
N ALA A 100 -3.43 -6.45 -13.52
CA ALA A 100 -4.73 -7.13 -13.52
C ALA A 100 -5.82 -6.29 -12.83
N ALA A 101 -5.50 -5.67 -11.70
CA ALA A 101 -6.41 -4.75 -11.00
C ALA A 101 -6.75 -3.52 -11.86
N GLY A 102 -5.77 -2.99 -12.60
CA GLY A 102 -5.96 -1.89 -13.55
C GLY A 102 -6.91 -2.25 -14.69
N ARG A 103 -6.74 -3.41 -15.32
CA ARG A 103 -7.60 -3.93 -16.39
C ARG A 103 -9.05 -4.11 -15.93
N LEU A 104 -9.25 -4.50 -14.67
CA LEU A 104 -10.56 -4.66 -14.04
C LEU A 104 -11.13 -3.37 -13.43
N HIS A 105 -10.40 -2.26 -13.51
CA HIS A 105 -10.76 -0.99 -12.87
C HIS A 105 -11.05 -1.12 -11.35
N LEU A 106 -10.41 -2.08 -10.67
CA LEU A 106 -10.60 -2.28 -9.24
C LEU A 106 -9.96 -1.16 -8.42
N PRO A 107 -10.62 -0.69 -7.35
CA PRO A 107 -9.98 0.17 -6.35
C PRO A 107 -8.77 -0.51 -5.72
N VAL A 108 -7.71 0.26 -5.49
CA VAL A 108 -6.46 -0.19 -4.90
C VAL A 108 -6.18 0.62 -3.64
N ALA A 109 -5.87 -0.06 -2.54
CA ALA A 109 -5.20 0.52 -1.38
C ALA A 109 -3.80 -0.08 -1.24
N ALA A 110 -2.81 0.75 -0.91
CA ALA A 110 -1.42 0.30 -0.84
C ALA A 110 -0.72 0.84 0.42
N ILE A 111 0.02 -0.02 1.12
CA ILE A 111 0.62 0.30 2.42
C ILE A 111 2.12 0.03 2.36
N CYS A 112 2.93 1.01 2.74
CA CYS A 112 4.40 0.97 2.85
C CYS A 112 5.05 0.51 1.53
N ARG A 113 5.59 -0.71 1.45
CA ARG A 113 6.11 -1.26 0.20
C ARG A 113 5.06 -1.24 -0.92
N GLY A 114 3.77 -1.42 -0.59
CA GLY A 114 2.68 -1.32 -1.57
C GLY A 114 2.60 0.06 -2.24
N LEU A 115 2.82 1.15 -1.50
CA LEU A 115 2.92 2.50 -2.08
C LEU A 115 4.10 2.58 -3.06
N GLN A 116 5.25 2.05 -2.69
CA GLN A 116 6.46 2.04 -3.51
C GLN A 116 6.24 1.23 -4.80
N LEU A 117 5.62 0.05 -4.68
CA LEU A 117 5.23 -0.79 -5.81
C LEU A 117 4.34 -0.03 -6.80
N VAL A 118 3.29 0.60 -6.31
CA VAL A 118 2.36 1.38 -7.16
C VAL A 118 3.10 2.51 -7.86
N ASN A 119 3.98 3.23 -7.16
CA ASN A 119 4.79 4.28 -7.75
C ASN A 119 5.66 3.75 -8.89
N VAL A 120 6.38 2.66 -8.66
CA VAL A 120 7.25 2.01 -9.65
C VAL A 120 6.45 1.43 -10.82
N ALA A 121 5.32 0.78 -10.56
CA ALA A 121 4.43 0.26 -11.60
C ALA A 121 3.89 1.36 -12.53
N CYS A 122 3.81 2.59 -12.03
CA CYS A 122 3.45 3.79 -12.79
C CYS A 122 4.67 4.50 -13.43
N GLY A 123 5.87 3.91 -13.37
CA GLY A 123 7.10 4.46 -13.96
C GLY A 123 7.82 5.49 -13.08
N GLY A 124 7.47 5.56 -11.79
CA GLY A 124 8.20 6.35 -10.80
C GLY A 124 9.45 5.66 -10.29
N THR A 125 10.26 6.36 -9.48
CA THR A 125 11.52 5.88 -8.92
C THR A 125 11.53 5.97 -7.39
N LEU A 126 12.50 5.31 -6.75
CA LEU A 126 12.65 5.29 -5.30
C LEU A 126 14.04 5.81 -4.87
N VAL A 127 14.09 6.42 -3.70
CA VAL A 127 15.31 6.54 -2.90
C VAL A 127 15.50 5.20 -2.22
N GLN A 128 16.62 4.52 -2.48
CA GLN A 128 16.88 3.16 -2.00
C GLN A 128 17.29 3.11 -0.53
N ASP A 129 17.88 4.19 -0.01
CA ASP A 129 18.24 4.34 1.39
C ASP A 129 18.29 5.83 1.78
N MET A 130 17.28 6.30 2.48
CA MET A 130 17.17 7.71 2.89
C MET A 130 18.37 8.18 3.72
N PRO A 131 18.87 7.42 4.74
CA PRO A 131 19.98 7.87 5.56
C PRO A 131 21.25 8.22 4.77
N SER A 132 21.57 7.43 3.75
CA SER A 132 22.79 7.63 2.95
C SER A 132 22.58 8.56 1.74
N GLN A 133 21.38 8.59 1.16
CA GLN A 133 21.13 9.33 -0.08
C GLN A 133 20.56 10.74 0.13
N LEU A 134 19.83 10.99 1.25
CA LEU A 134 19.20 12.28 1.52
C LEU A 134 19.96 13.15 2.54
N GLY A 135 21.07 12.63 3.11
CA GLY A 135 21.93 13.42 4.01
C GLY A 135 21.36 13.67 5.41
N GLY A 136 20.46 12.79 5.87
CA GLY A 136 19.87 12.82 7.19
C GLY A 136 18.46 13.41 7.19
N ALA A 137 17.46 12.57 7.27
CA ALA A 137 16.10 12.97 7.55
C ALA A 137 15.99 13.50 8.99
N PHE A 138 15.21 14.56 9.19
CA PHE A 138 14.93 15.09 10.54
C PHE A 138 13.89 14.25 11.28
N ALA A 139 13.05 13.51 10.54
CA ALA A 139 12.04 12.62 11.07
C ALA A 139 12.55 11.18 11.25
N VAL A 140 11.91 10.43 12.15
CA VAL A 140 12.20 9.01 12.34
C VAL A 140 11.35 8.21 11.35
N HIS A 141 11.98 7.65 10.31
CA HIS A 141 11.28 6.83 9.31
C HIS A 141 11.43 5.32 9.53
N ASP A 142 12.43 4.90 10.30
CA ASP A 142 12.59 3.50 10.72
C ASP A 142 12.63 3.42 12.25
N GLN A 143 11.43 3.38 12.87
CA GLN A 143 11.31 3.38 14.32
C GLN A 143 11.63 2.02 14.93
N THR A 144 12.32 2.04 16.10
CA THR A 144 12.67 0.84 16.85
C THR A 144 11.70 0.51 17.99
N PHE A 145 10.70 1.33 18.21
CA PHE A 145 9.68 1.18 19.25
C PHE A 145 8.36 0.63 18.68
N SER A 146 7.36 0.44 19.55
CA SER A 146 6.10 -0.24 19.20
C SER A 146 5.38 0.42 18.03
N GLY A 147 4.87 -0.40 17.11
CA GLY A 147 4.19 0.06 15.88
C GLY A 147 2.81 0.69 16.09
N ASP A 148 2.26 0.61 17.29
CA ASP A 148 1.04 1.30 17.70
C ASP A 148 1.32 2.75 18.17
N LYS A 149 2.57 3.21 18.14
CA LYS A 149 3.00 4.56 18.52
C LYS A 149 3.46 5.35 17.31
N PRO A 150 3.15 6.65 17.24
CA PRO A 150 3.59 7.50 16.15
C PRO A 150 5.08 7.82 16.25
N ALA A 151 5.72 7.97 15.09
CA ALA A 151 7.11 8.39 14.92
C ALA A 151 7.22 9.86 14.48
N HIS A 152 6.33 10.31 13.58
CA HIS A 152 6.37 11.66 13.02
C HIS A 152 4.98 12.15 12.56
N PRO A 153 4.80 13.48 12.43
CA PRO A 153 3.60 14.03 11.82
C PRO A 153 3.60 13.84 10.29
N VAL A 154 2.40 13.70 9.73
CA VAL A 154 2.13 13.71 8.28
C VAL A 154 1.05 14.75 7.99
N THR A 155 1.30 15.62 7.01
CA THR A 155 0.31 16.56 6.48
C THR A 155 -0.22 16.02 5.15
N LEU A 156 -1.52 15.84 5.08
CA LEU A 156 -2.22 15.38 3.87
C LEU A 156 -2.74 16.57 3.07
N GLU A 157 -2.78 16.41 1.74
CA GLU A 157 -3.39 17.39 0.85
C GLU A 157 -4.91 17.47 1.11
N PRO A 158 -5.47 18.68 1.35
CA PRO A 158 -6.86 18.85 1.80
C PRO A 158 -7.90 18.19 0.89
N ASP A 159 -7.71 18.28 -0.42
CA ASP A 159 -8.64 17.75 -1.42
C ASP A 159 -8.33 16.30 -1.86
N SER A 160 -7.41 15.63 -1.15
CA SER A 160 -7.05 14.26 -1.48
C SER A 160 -8.11 13.24 -1.07
N ALA A 161 -8.22 12.14 -1.80
CA ALA A 161 -9.01 10.99 -1.39
C ALA A 161 -8.45 10.39 -0.09
N VAL A 162 -7.11 10.43 0.08
CA VAL A 162 -6.45 9.98 1.30
C VAL A 162 -6.91 10.78 2.52
N ALA A 163 -6.91 12.13 2.47
CA ALA A 163 -7.41 12.95 3.57
C ALA A 163 -8.90 12.67 3.89
N ARG A 164 -9.72 12.48 2.85
CA ARG A 164 -11.13 12.10 3.03
C ARG A 164 -11.28 10.75 3.72
N LEU A 165 -10.43 9.75 3.42
CA LEU A 165 -10.47 8.45 4.08
C LEU A 165 -10.11 8.55 5.56
N PHE A 166 -9.05 9.26 5.91
CA PHE A 166 -8.66 9.49 7.31
C PHE A 166 -9.63 10.44 8.04
N GLY A 167 -10.25 11.38 7.32
CA GLY A 167 -11.15 12.41 7.88
C GLY A 167 -10.41 13.51 8.64
N THR A 168 -9.16 13.75 8.27
CA THR A 168 -8.28 14.80 8.78
C THR A 168 -7.16 15.06 7.80
N GLU A 169 -6.60 16.25 7.83
CA GLU A 169 -5.42 16.64 7.06
C GLU A 169 -4.10 16.44 7.83
N HIS A 170 -4.19 16.21 9.15
CA HIS A 170 -3.02 16.05 10.01
C HIS A 170 -3.08 14.70 10.72
N LEU A 171 -2.02 13.92 10.58
CA LEU A 171 -1.85 12.61 11.20
C LEU A 171 -0.58 12.58 12.04
N SER A 172 -0.57 11.72 13.04
CA SER A 172 0.64 11.25 13.69
C SER A 172 0.84 9.79 13.27
N ALA A 173 1.86 9.53 12.45
CA ALA A 173 2.08 8.24 11.81
C ALA A 173 3.22 7.47 12.46
N ASN A 174 3.11 6.14 12.50
CA ASN A 174 4.24 5.24 12.73
C ASN A 174 5.08 5.13 11.45
N SER A 175 6.31 4.60 11.56
CA SER A 175 7.18 4.53 10.40
C SER A 175 8.17 3.37 10.50
N PHE A 176 8.25 2.56 9.44
CA PHE A 176 9.11 1.37 9.35
C PHE A 176 9.64 1.22 7.93
N HIS A 177 10.30 2.26 7.40
CA HIS A 177 10.86 2.24 6.06
C HIS A 177 12.15 3.07 6.00
N HIS A 178 13.09 2.62 5.21
CA HIS A 178 14.31 3.37 4.87
C HIS A 178 14.33 3.81 3.41
N GLN A 179 13.38 3.32 2.61
CA GLN A 179 13.14 3.73 1.23
C GLN A 179 11.94 4.68 1.15
N CYS A 180 11.96 5.59 0.16
CA CYS A 180 10.83 6.47 -0.11
C CYS A 180 10.72 6.76 -1.63
N VAL A 181 9.62 7.40 -2.02
CA VAL A 181 9.43 7.88 -3.39
C VAL A 181 10.46 8.96 -3.72
N LYS A 182 11.14 8.84 -4.88
CA LYS A 182 12.05 9.84 -5.44
C LYS A 182 11.36 10.68 -6.51
N GLU A 183 10.80 10.01 -7.52
CA GLU A 183 10.01 10.63 -8.57
C GLU A 183 8.65 9.95 -8.64
N LEU A 184 7.58 10.75 -8.78
CA LEU A 184 6.23 10.22 -8.89
C LEU A 184 5.99 9.57 -10.25
N GLY A 185 5.34 8.42 -10.23
CA GLY A 185 4.86 7.71 -11.42
C GLY A 185 3.75 8.47 -12.15
N GLN A 186 3.57 8.14 -13.42
CA GLN A 186 2.56 8.76 -14.27
C GLN A 186 1.14 8.47 -13.76
N GLY A 187 0.28 9.47 -13.80
CA GLY A 187 -1.11 9.33 -13.33
C GLY A 187 -1.28 9.37 -11.81
N LEU A 188 -0.18 9.51 -11.05
CA LEU A 188 -0.19 9.69 -9.61
C LEU A 188 0.01 11.16 -9.24
N ARG A 189 -0.49 11.54 -8.08
CA ARG A 189 -0.26 12.84 -7.45
C ARG A 189 0.09 12.67 -5.99
N LEU A 190 0.81 13.64 -5.46
CA LEU A 190 1.11 13.75 -4.04
C LEU A 190 -0.20 13.89 -3.26
N ALA A 191 -0.32 13.15 -2.16
CA ALA A 191 -1.45 13.22 -1.25
C ALA A 191 -1.04 13.50 0.20
N GLY A 192 0.26 13.43 0.52
CA GLY A 192 0.77 13.80 1.85
C GLY A 192 2.26 13.67 2.00
N VAL A 193 2.82 14.46 2.93
CA VAL A 193 4.25 14.52 3.25
C VAL A 193 4.48 14.55 4.75
N SER A 194 5.63 14.06 5.17
CA SER A 194 6.19 14.28 6.51
C SER A 194 6.80 15.69 6.65
N SER A 195 7.19 16.06 7.87
CA SER A 195 7.76 17.37 8.16
C SER A 195 9.09 17.66 7.44
N ASP A 196 9.81 16.65 7.02
CA ASP A 196 11.06 16.72 6.25
C ASP A 196 10.86 16.56 4.74
N GLY A 197 9.61 16.52 4.28
CA GLY A 197 9.25 16.52 2.86
C GLY A 197 9.25 15.14 2.20
N VAL A 198 9.43 14.06 2.97
CA VAL A 198 9.31 12.70 2.43
C VAL A 198 7.85 12.42 2.07
N VAL A 199 7.65 11.80 0.91
CA VAL A 199 6.30 11.40 0.44
C VAL A 199 5.75 10.30 1.33
N GLU A 200 4.65 10.60 2.03
CA GLU A 200 3.97 9.70 2.95
C GLU A 200 2.61 9.21 2.42
N ALA A 201 2.08 9.88 1.43
CA ALA A 201 0.87 9.45 0.75
C ALA A 201 0.85 9.88 -0.71
N LEU A 202 0.27 9.04 -1.55
CA LEU A 202 -0.03 9.34 -2.94
C LEU A 202 -1.39 8.77 -3.35
N GLU A 203 -1.94 9.29 -4.44
CA GLU A 203 -3.19 8.79 -5.02
C GLU A 203 -3.18 8.94 -6.54
N SER A 204 -4.02 8.18 -7.24
CA SER A 204 -4.21 8.39 -8.68
C SER A 204 -5.20 9.51 -8.97
N PHE A 205 -5.02 10.23 -10.09
CA PHE A 205 -5.94 11.29 -10.50
C PHE A 205 -7.37 10.81 -10.70
N ASP A 206 -7.58 9.55 -11.07
CA ASP A 206 -8.89 8.94 -11.25
C ASP A 206 -9.53 8.43 -9.94
N GLY A 207 -8.83 8.59 -8.80
CA GLY A 207 -9.29 8.22 -7.48
C GLY A 207 -9.43 6.70 -7.24
N ARG A 208 -8.85 5.86 -8.10
CA ARG A 208 -8.86 4.41 -7.91
C ARG A 208 -7.78 3.92 -6.96
N VAL A 209 -6.66 4.59 -6.91
CA VAL A 209 -5.52 4.23 -6.06
C VAL A 209 -5.41 5.21 -4.91
N VAL A 210 -5.26 4.68 -3.71
CA VAL A 210 -4.86 5.40 -2.50
C VAL A 210 -3.71 4.65 -1.84
N ALA A 211 -2.63 5.34 -1.51
CA ALA A 211 -1.44 4.70 -0.99
C ALA A 211 -0.81 5.52 0.14
N VAL A 212 -0.32 4.84 1.17
CA VAL A 212 0.34 5.43 2.34
C VAL A 212 1.66 4.72 2.63
N GLN A 213 2.68 5.48 3.05
CA GLN A 213 4.01 4.95 3.33
C GLN A 213 4.11 4.39 4.75
N PHE A 214 3.34 4.93 5.67
CA PHE A 214 3.22 4.46 7.06
C PHE A 214 2.26 3.26 7.18
N HIS A 215 2.11 2.72 8.41
CA HIS A 215 1.34 1.51 8.70
C HIS A 215 0.08 1.79 9.52
N PRO A 216 -1.02 2.28 8.91
CA PRO A 216 -2.25 2.57 9.64
C PRO A 216 -2.87 1.31 10.27
N GLU A 217 -2.64 0.12 9.69
CA GLU A 217 -3.15 -1.17 10.18
C GLU A 217 -2.67 -1.49 11.59
N ARG A 218 -1.51 -0.98 11.98
CA ARG A 218 -0.92 -1.22 13.31
C ARG A 218 -1.42 -0.26 14.39
N MET A 219 -2.16 0.78 13.99
CA MET A 219 -2.59 1.87 14.87
C MET A 219 -4.12 1.93 15.08
N THR A 220 -4.89 1.08 14.43
CA THR A 220 -6.37 1.12 14.40
C THR A 220 -7.03 1.06 15.78
N LYS A 221 -6.41 0.38 16.74
CA LYS A 221 -6.93 0.22 18.10
C LYS A 221 -6.77 1.47 18.96
N THR A 222 -5.84 2.35 18.61
CA THR A 222 -5.48 3.51 19.44
C THR A 222 -5.88 4.84 18.78
N TYR A 223 -5.83 4.90 17.44
CA TYR A 223 -6.06 6.11 16.67
C TYR A 223 -7.29 5.96 15.76
N PRO A 224 -8.43 6.62 16.09
CA PRO A 224 -9.67 6.45 15.34
C PRO A 224 -9.58 6.81 13.85
N GLU A 225 -8.73 7.76 13.49
CA GLU A 225 -8.49 8.15 12.09
C GLU A 225 -7.86 7.01 11.29
N MET A 226 -7.00 6.19 11.88
CA MET A 226 -6.42 5.01 11.24
C MET A 226 -7.50 3.94 10.98
N HIS A 227 -8.41 3.73 11.92
CA HIS A 227 -9.56 2.85 11.72
C HIS A 227 -10.52 3.40 10.65
N ARG A 228 -10.74 4.73 10.59
CA ARG A 228 -11.59 5.36 9.56
C ARG A 228 -11.11 5.12 8.14
N PHE A 229 -9.79 5.08 7.90
CA PHE A 229 -9.23 4.76 6.59
C PHE A 229 -9.82 3.45 6.05
N PHE A 230 -9.76 2.38 6.83
CA PHE A 230 -10.26 1.06 6.43
C PHE A 230 -11.78 1.03 6.27
N THR A 231 -12.52 1.58 7.24
CA THR A 231 -13.99 1.54 7.22
C THR A 231 -14.55 2.34 6.03
N ARG A 232 -13.99 3.50 5.72
CA ARG A 232 -14.44 4.32 4.59
C ARG A 232 -14.02 3.73 3.25
N TRP A 233 -12.81 3.17 3.15
CA TRP A 233 -12.38 2.51 1.93
C TRP A 233 -13.27 1.30 1.59
N VAL A 234 -13.54 0.43 2.56
CA VAL A 234 -14.45 -0.72 2.40
C VAL A 234 -15.88 -0.29 2.09
N ALA A 235 -16.38 0.80 2.70
CA ALA A 235 -17.68 1.36 2.36
C ALA A 235 -17.76 1.81 0.90
N GLY A 236 -16.71 2.46 0.38
CA GLY A 236 -16.61 2.85 -1.03
C GLY A 236 -16.65 1.67 -2.00
N LEU A 237 -16.12 0.50 -1.62
CA LEU A 237 -16.22 -0.73 -2.43
C LEU A 237 -17.66 -1.23 -2.56
N ARG A 238 -18.48 -1.10 -1.51
CA ARG A 238 -19.90 -1.49 -1.54
C ARG A 238 -20.72 -0.64 -2.51
N GLU A 239 -20.50 0.67 -2.52
CA GLU A 239 -21.21 1.60 -3.39
C GLU A 239 -20.90 1.36 -4.87
N LYS A 240 -19.66 1.02 -5.22
CA LYS A 240 -19.26 0.69 -6.61
C LYS A 240 -19.86 -0.64 -7.10
N ARG A 241 -20.08 -1.60 -6.20
CA ARG A 241 -20.67 -2.90 -6.54
C ARG A 241 -22.18 -2.83 -6.84
N LEU A 242 -22.86 -1.82 -6.30
CA LEU A 242 -24.31 -1.62 -6.48
C LEU A 242 -24.67 -0.81 -7.74
N ARG A 243 -23.68 -0.27 -8.46
CA ARG A 243 -23.82 0.45 -9.74
C ARG A 243 -23.44 -0.42 -10.91
#